data_81f1c57bd39134671bf5460fb1cb0a90
#
_entry.id   81f1c57bd39134671bf5460fb1cb0a90
#
_cell.length_a   1.000
_cell.length_b   1.000
_cell.length_c   1.000
_cell.angle_alpha   90.00
_cell.angle_beta   90.00
_cell.angle_gamma   90.00
#
_symmetry.space_group_name_H-M   'P 1'
#
loop_
_entity.id
_entity.type
_entity.pdbx_description
1 polymer ?
#
loop_
_entity_poly.entity_id
_entity_poly.type
_entity_poly.pdbx_seq_one_letter_code
_entity_poly.pdbx_strand_id
1 'polypeptide(L)'
;MLDTQFPRPLGDIGHPETFKVPTHKEVVLGIWPDKVVQSAKGLHQARIVPAFQAIIRRLVQRGARSITTSCGFLVLLQKELQSVTTVPVVTSSLMLLPGLLRQQTQVGVLTI
;
A
#
# COMPACT_ATOMS: atom_id res chain seq x y z
N MET A 1 -6.53 -0.34 -1.75
CA MET A 1 -6.50 1.13 -1.53
C MET A 1 -7.41 1.48 -0.37
N LEU A 2 -7.15 2.58 0.33
CA LEU A 2 -8.10 3.13 1.32
C LEU A 2 -9.40 3.58 0.64
N ASP A 3 -10.47 3.67 1.43
CA ASP A 3 -11.78 4.14 0.98
C ASP A 3 -11.75 5.67 0.86
N THR A 4 -11.43 6.16 -0.35
CA THR A 4 -11.25 7.59 -0.64
C THR A 4 -11.89 7.94 -1.98
N GLN A 5 -12.35 9.18 -2.10
CA GLN A 5 -12.96 9.72 -3.31
C GLN A 5 -12.04 10.75 -4.01
N PHE A 6 -10.75 10.58 -3.94
CA PHE A 6 -9.81 11.46 -4.63
C PHE A 6 -9.88 11.28 -6.16
N PRO A 7 -9.75 12.37 -6.94
CA PRO A 7 -9.45 12.26 -8.36
C PRO A 7 -8.19 11.41 -8.58
N ARG A 8 -8.21 10.59 -9.61
CA ARG A 8 -7.10 9.71 -9.95
C ARG A 8 -6.59 10.05 -11.36
N PRO A 9 -5.82 11.13 -11.52
CA PRO A 9 -5.25 11.49 -12.82
C PRO A 9 -4.24 10.45 -13.28
N LEU A 10 -3.91 10.47 -14.57
CA LEU A 10 -2.83 9.66 -15.13
C LEU A 10 -1.52 9.93 -14.36
N GLY A 11 -0.84 8.89 -13.92
CA GLY A 11 0.31 8.96 -13.04
C GLY A 11 -0.02 8.62 -11.57
N ASP A 12 -1.28 8.75 -11.13
CA ASP A 12 -1.69 8.26 -9.82
C ASP A 12 -1.68 6.73 -9.80
N ILE A 13 -1.25 6.14 -8.67
CA ILE A 13 -1.18 4.69 -8.48
C ILE A 13 -2.53 3.98 -8.65
N GLY A 14 -3.62 4.70 -8.45
CA GLY A 14 -4.98 4.18 -8.63
C GLY A 14 -5.57 4.39 -10.02
N HIS A 15 -4.85 5.08 -10.94
CA HIS A 15 -5.32 5.20 -12.31
C HIS A 15 -4.97 3.95 -13.11
N PRO A 16 -5.91 3.36 -13.89
CA PRO A 16 -5.70 2.07 -14.56
C PRO A 16 -4.57 2.09 -15.61
N GLU A 17 -4.30 3.25 -16.20
CA GLU A 17 -3.30 3.41 -17.27
C GLU A 17 -1.94 3.94 -16.77
N THR A 18 -1.77 4.12 -15.46
CA THR A 18 -0.49 4.57 -14.89
C THR A 18 0.63 3.56 -15.14
N PHE A 19 0.33 2.29 -15.08
CA PHE A 19 1.28 1.22 -15.32
C PHE A 19 1.03 0.59 -16.70
N LYS A 20 2.11 0.29 -17.42
CA LYS A 20 2.06 -0.38 -18.74
C LYS A 20 1.82 -1.90 -18.61
N VAL A 21 1.10 -2.30 -17.58
CA VAL A 21 0.73 -3.70 -17.31
C VAL A 21 -0.71 -3.75 -16.82
N PRO A 22 -1.42 -4.86 -17.02
CA PRO A 22 -2.77 -5.01 -16.49
C PRO A 22 -2.77 -4.79 -14.97
N THR A 23 -3.62 -3.87 -14.50
CA THR A 23 -3.76 -3.56 -13.09
C THR A 23 -5.19 -3.83 -12.61
N HIS A 24 -5.30 -4.33 -11.39
CA HIS A 24 -6.58 -4.53 -10.72
C HIS A 24 -6.59 -3.78 -9.39
N LYS A 25 -7.61 -2.97 -9.19
CA LYS A 25 -7.76 -2.12 -8.02
C LYS A 25 -8.82 -2.66 -7.08
N GLU A 26 -8.49 -2.78 -5.81
CA GLU A 26 -9.41 -3.12 -4.72
C GLU A 26 -9.42 -2.04 -3.65
N VAL A 27 -10.60 -1.69 -3.18
CA VAL A 27 -10.80 -0.73 -2.08
C VAL A 27 -11.12 -1.47 -0.80
N VAL A 28 -10.46 -1.13 0.30
CA VAL A 28 -10.77 -1.63 1.63
C VAL A 28 -11.86 -0.76 2.22
N LEU A 29 -13.12 -1.17 2.04
CA LEU A 29 -14.29 -0.40 2.44
C LEU A 29 -14.29 -0.11 3.94
N GLY A 30 -14.71 1.10 4.28
CA GLY A 30 -14.83 1.56 5.67
C GLY A 30 -13.50 1.85 6.38
N ILE A 31 -12.37 1.78 5.67
CA ILE A 31 -11.07 2.19 6.20
C ILE A 31 -10.66 3.50 5.54
N TRP A 32 -10.90 4.59 6.25
CA TRP A 32 -10.61 5.96 5.86
C TRP A 32 -9.19 6.38 6.27
N PRO A 33 -8.60 7.39 5.62
CA PRO A 33 -7.25 7.85 5.95
C PRO A 33 -7.05 8.25 7.41
N ASP A 34 -8.04 8.89 8.03
CA ASP A 34 -8.00 9.30 9.43
C ASP A 34 -7.72 8.14 10.39
N LYS A 35 -8.27 6.96 10.13
CA LYS A 35 -8.03 5.75 10.93
C LYS A 35 -6.62 5.16 10.76
N VAL A 36 -5.96 5.48 9.65
CA VAL A 36 -4.64 4.94 9.31
C VAL A 36 -3.52 5.90 9.75
N VAL A 37 -3.78 7.21 9.73
CA VAL A 37 -2.78 8.27 9.89
C VAL A 37 -2.57 8.69 11.34
N GLN A 38 -3.56 8.49 12.24
CA GLN A 38 -3.56 9.08 13.58
C GLN A 38 -2.55 8.49 14.57
N SER A 39 -2.12 7.24 14.43
CA SER A 39 -1.04 6.67 15.25
C SER A 39 -0.61 5.28 14.79
N ALA A 40 0.64 4.90 15.09
CA ALA A 40 1.11 3.53 14.91
C ALA A 40 0.25 2.51 15.70
N LYS A 41 -0.28 2.90 16.86
CA LYS A 41 -1.21 2.07 17.66
C LYS A 41 -2.56 1.87 16.95
N GLY A 42 -3.07 2.88 16.23
CA GLY A 42 -4.31 2.79 15.46
C GLY A 42 -4.23 1.80 14.29
N LEU A 43 -3.06 1.69 13.67
CA LEU A 43 -2.80 0.75 12.58
C LEU A 43 -2.87 -0.72 13.02
N HIS A 44 -2.47 -1.01 14.25
CA HIS A 44 -2.54 -2.35 14.86
C HIS A 44 -3.91 -2.68 15.45
N GLN A 45 -4.88 -1.75 15.38
CA GLN A 45 -6.24 -2.07 15.83
C GLN A 45 -6.81 -3.25 15.02
N ALA A 46 -7.44 -4.17 15.73
CA ALA A 46 -7.80 -5.54 15.34
C ALA A 46 -8.58 -5.72 14.01
N ARG A 47 -8.95 -4.64 13.32
CA ARG A 47 -9.76 -4.69 12.09
C ARG A 47 -9.01 -4.30 10.81
N ILE A 48 -7.93 -3.52 10.90
CA ILE A 48 -7.24 -2.99 9.70
C ILE A 48 -6.41 -4.09 9.03
N VAL A 49 -5.53 -4.74 9.77
CA VAL A 49 -4.65 -5.79 9.23
C VAL A 49 -5.45 -6.93 8.58
N PRO A 50 -6.45 -7.54 9.25
CA PRO A 50 -7.24 -8.62 8.64
C PRO A 50 -7.97 -8.20 7.37
N ALA A 51 -8.51 -6.98 7.30
CA ALA A 51 -9.20 -6.48 6.13
C ALA A 51 -8.26 -6.36 4.91
N PHE A 52 -7.06 -5.81 5.10
CA PHE A 52 -6.04 -5.76 4.04
C PHE A 52 -5.56 -7.16 3.64
N GLN A 53 -5.32 -8.04 4.61
CA GLN A 53 -4.90 -9.42 4.34
C GLN A 53 -5.95 -10.19 3.52
N ALA A 54 -7.24 -10.00 3.80
CA ALA A 54 -8.32 -10.62 3.03
C ALA A 54 -8.30 -10.16 1.56
N ILE A 55 -8.08 -8.86 1.32
CA ILE A 55 -7.97 -8.32 -0.04
C ILE A 55 -6.71 -8.85 -0.74
N ILE A 56 -5.57 -8.92 -0.05
CA ILE A 56 -4.34 -9.48 -0.61
C ILE A 56 -4.57 -10.91 -1.10
N ARG A 57 -5.16 -11.77 -0.27
CA ARG A 57 -5.49 -13.15 -0.66
C ARG A 57 -6.40 -13.21 -1.89
N ARG A 58 -7.43 -12.35 -1.94
CA ARG A 58 -8.34 -12.27 -3.08
C ARG A 58 -7.64 -11.82 -4.36
N LEU A 59 -6.75 -10.82 -4.28
CA LEU A 59 -5.97 -10.37 -5.43
C LEU A 59 -5.04 -11.48 -5.95
N VAL A 60 -4.38 -12.20 -5.05
CA VAL A 60 -3.52 -13.35 -5.41
C VAL A 60 -4.34 -14.44 -6.09
N GLN A 61 -5.52 -14.78 -5.57
CA GLN A 61 -6.43 -15.75 -6.20
C GLN A 61 -6.86 -15.31 -7.61
N ARG A 62 -6.92 -14.01 -7.87
CA ARG A 62 -7.18 -13.43 -9.21
C ARG A 62 -5.94 -13.34 -10.10
N GLY A 63 -4.80 -13.86 -9.66
CA GLY A 63 -3.57 -13.93 -10.45
C GLY A 63 -2.66 -12.72 -10.33
N ALA A 64 -2.81 -11.89 -9.30
CA ALA A 64 -1.87 -10.79 -9.06
C ALA A 64 -0.46 -11.35 -8.82
N ARG A 65 0.53 -10.79 -9.52
CA ARG A 65 1.96 -11.14 -9.42
C ARG A 65 2.76 -10.19 -8.52
N SER A 66 2.21 -9.03 -8.24
CA SER A 66 2.72 -8.08 -7.24
C SER A 66 1.57 -7.24 -6.72
N ILE A 67 1.70 -6.73 -5.52
CA ILE A 67 0.67 -5.92 -4.86
C ILE A 67 1.31 -4.67 -4.31
N THR A 68 0.66 -3.54 -4.50
CA THR A 68 1.07 -2.27 -3.89
C THR A 68 -0.12 -1.56 -3.24
N THR A 69 0.15 -0.55 -2.44
CA THR A 69 -0.87 0.24 -1.77
C THR A 69 -0.74 1.72 -2.10
N SER A 70 -1.83 2.47 -1.97
CA SER A 70 -1.87 3.92 -2.21
C SER A 70 -1.63 4.76 -0.96
N CYS A 71 -1.29 4.16 0.17
CA CYS A 71 -1.10 4.87 1.43
C CYS A 71 0.29 4.56 2.01
N GLY A 72 1.17 5.57 2.07
CA GLY A 72 2.55 5.43 2.54
C GLY A 72 2.67 4.94 3.99
N PHE A 73 1.70 5.26 4.84
CA PHE A 73 1.69 4.83 6.25
C PHE A 73 1.56 3.31 6.43
N LEU A 74 1.09 2.60 5.42
CA LEU A 74 1.03 1.13 5.47
C LEU A 74 2.40 0.46 5.47
N VAL A 75 3.49 1.20 5.31
CA VAL A 75 4.85 0.69 5.53
C VAL A 75 5.01 0.07 6.91
N LEU A 76 4.31 0.59 7.92
CA LEU A 76 4.32 0.06 9.28
C LEU A 76 3.71 -1.34 9.39
N LEU A 77 2.89 -1.74 8.43
CA LEU A 77 2.25 -3.05 8.34
C LEU A 77 2.89 -3.97 7.29
N GLN A 78 4.06 -3.59 6.76
CA GLN A 78 4.71 -4.34 5.66
C GLN A 78 4.87 -5.83 5.98
N LYS A 79 5.32 -6.17 7.18
CA LYS A 79 5.55 -7.57 7.59
C LYS A 79 4.23 -8.35 7.68
N GLU A 80 3.22 -7.76 8.31
CA GLU A 80 1.90 -8.36 8.49
C GLU A 80 1.21 -8.56 7.14
N LEU A 81 1.33 -7.62 6.24
CA LEU A 81 0.70 -7.71 4.92
C LEU A 81 1.44 -8.68 3.99
N GLN A 82 2.77 -8.73 4.07
CA GLN A 82 3.56 -9.71 3.32
C GLN A 82 3.38 -11.14 3.83
N SER A 83 3.08 -11.34 5.12
CA SER A 83 3.04 -12.68 5.74
C SER A 83 1.95 -13.61 5.18
N VAL A 84 0.96 -13.08 4.47
CA VAL A 84 -0.18 -13.86 3.96
C VAL A 84 -0.06 -14.30 2.51
N THR A 85 1.09 -14.02 1.89
CA THR A 85 1.35 -14.37 0.48
C THR A 85 2.83 -14.46 0.17
N THR A 86 3.19 -15.27 -0.81
CA THR A 86 4.52 -15.33 -1.42
C THR A 86 4.70 -14.30 -2.54
N VAL A 87 3.59 -13.72 -3.03
CA VAL A 87 3.62 -12.63 -4.02
C VAL A 87 4.18 -11.37 -3.37
N PRO A 88 5.12 -10.64 -4.03
CA PRO A 88 5.67 -9.42 -3.47
C PRO A 88 4.59 -8.39 -3.12
N VAL A 89 4.62 -7.89 -1.89
CA VAL A 89 3.78 -6.80 -1.41
C VAL A 89 4.66 -5.60 -1.09
N VAL A 90 4.45 -4.48 -1.76
CA VAL A 90 5.18 -3.22 -1.54
C VAL A 90 4.19 -2.19 -1.00
N THR A 91 4.21 -1.95 0.30
CA THR A 91 3.20 -1.12 0.96
C THR A 91 3.47 0.37 0.84
N SER A 92 4.68 0.79 0.49
CA SER A 92 5.04 2.21 0.40
C SER A 92 6.31 2.41 -0.41
N SER A 93 6.42 3.57 -1.08
CA SER A 93 7.67 4.04 -1.68
C SER A 93 8.78 4.27 -0.65
N LEU A 94 8.45 4.45 0.63
CA LEU A 94 9.43 4.54 1.72
C LEU A 94 10.32 3.29 1.85
N MET A 95 9.87 2.16 1.34
CA MET A 95 10.68 0.93 1.28
C MET A 95 11.91 1.05 0.36
N LEU A 96 11.95 2.07 -0.50
CA LEU A 96 13.12 2.36 -1.33
C LEU A 96 14.25 3.05 -0.55
N LEU A 97 13.95 3.69 0.61
CA LEU A 97 14.92 4.47 1.38
C LEU A 97 16.22 3.70 1.69
N PRO A 98 16.20 2.45 2.17
CA PRO A 98 17.44 1.72 2.44
C PRO A 98 18.32 1.53 1.20
N GLY A 99 17.69 1.35 0.04
CA GLY A 99 18.37 1.24 -1.25
C GLY A 99 18.98 2.57 -1.70
N LEU A 100 18.24 3.64 -1.59
CA LEU A 100 18.67 4.99 -1.96
C LEU A 100 19.80 5.48 -1.06
N LEU A 101 19.72 5.24 0.26
CA LEU A 101 20.75 5.63 1.22
C LEU A 101 22.08 4.88 1.06
N ARG A 102 22.09 3.73 0.37
CA ARG A 102 23.34 3.08 -0.02
C ARG A 102 24.05 3.75 -1.21
N GLN A 103 23.30 4.52 -1.99
CA GLN A 103 23.78 5.18 -3.21
C GLN A 103 23.99 6.70 -3.03
N GLN A 104 23.31 7.28 -2.06
CA GLN A 104 23.29 8.72 -1.81
C GLN A 104 23.59 9.00 -0.34
N THR A 105 24.31 10.09 -0.07
CA THR A 105 24.61 10.52 1.31
C THR A 105 23.41 11.12 2.01
N GLN A 106 22.46 11.67 1.25
CA GLN A 106 21.25 12.31 1.75
C GLN A 106 20.06 11.95 0.84
N VAL A 107 18.91 11.69 1.43
CA VAL A 107 17.67 11.44 0.72
C VAL A 107 16.55 12.28 1.33
N GLY A 108 15.87 13.09 0.52
CA GLY A 108 14.68 13.83 0.92
C GLY A 108 13.43 12.95 0.85
N VAL A 109 12.54 13.12 1.82
CA VAL A 109 11.21 12.50 1.81
C VAL A 109 10.16 13.60 1.73
N LEU A 110 9.35 13.55 0.66
CA LEU A 110 8.19 14.42 0.52
C LEU A 110 6.98 13.69 1.09
N THR A 111 6.35 14.28 2.08
CA THR A 111 5.17 13.72 2.76
C THR A 111 4.18 14.83 3.12
N ILE A 112 2.99 14.47 3.51
CA ILE A 112 1.93 15.35 4.00
C ILE A 112 1.92 15.37 5.53
#